data_13a0c786e69cafaf2abce11264f421ec
#
_entry.id   13a0c786e69cafaf2abce11264f421ec
#
_cell.length_a   1.000
_cell.length_b   1.000
_cell.length_c   1.000
_cell.angle_alpha   90.00
_cell.angle_beta   90.00
_cell.angle_gamma   90.00
#
_symmetry.space_group_name_H-M   'P 1'
#
loop_
_entity.id
_entity.type
_entity.pdbx_description
1 polymer ?
#
loop_
_entity_poly.entity_id
_entity_poly.type
_entity_poly.pdbx_seq_one_letter_code
_entity_poly.pdbx_strand_id
1 'polypeptide(L)'
;MKLSRVILVVVVVVVIVIAALVAIGYFFGSSPACTSTWNCGAGYPLQIGGTYAVAGQQCLSNGTQVVCIGGQDANEGPRSESYYSSPVSPSSGNITEWGSEPYSYPQTIDSQSCVLYSGYVYCVGGSYNDNQDDVASSYYSQLSSSGTLGNWTSTTAFPIPIDTQSCVASSSYIYCVGGNNQTDGSNADSVPTSSVWYAALSSSGIGSWTHTTAYPTNVYFPSCVTGGGFIFCLGGADANDNSLGTAYYAPLSSAGVGAWSQTTAYPVAGSGQACVFFSAYILCVAGQTTGGSSPAYTNAVYYAPVSPGGIGAWKQAPNFPLSDATECVTASGNIYCVGGFDGSSVGANSAVNYASLSTLLG
;
A
#
# COMPACT_ATOMS: atom_id res chain seq x y z
N MET A 1 47.22 -43.80 11.01
CA MET A 1 46.42 -43.56 9.79
C MET A 1 44.91 -43.64 9.95
N LYS A 2 44.33 -44.25 10.96
CA LYS A 2 42.84 -44.31 11.16
C LYS A 2 42.29 -43.05 11.85
N LEU A 3 43.04 -42.35 12.66
CA LEU A 3 42.59 -41.17 13.39
C LEU A 3 42.32 -39.94 12.48
N SER A 4 43.12 -39.78 11.42
CA SER A 4 42.98 -38.66 10.49
C SER A 4 41.71 -38.73 9.61
N ARG A 5 41.24 -39.96 9.30
CA ARG A 5 39.99 -40.14 8.52
C ARG A 5 38.76 -39.87 9.35
N VAL A 6 38.76 -40.21 10.64
CA VAL A 6 37.63 -39.88 11.54
C VAL A 6 37.52 -38.41 11.77
N ILE A 7 38.61 -37.70 11.98
CA ILE A 7 38.63 -36.23 12.15
C ILE A 7 38.12 -35.56 10.87
N LEU A 8 38.54 -36.00 9.69
CA LEU A 8 38.11 -35.45 8.42
C LEU A 8 36.59 -35.64 8.20
N VAL A 9 36.04 -36.82 8.52
CA VAL A 9 34.62 -37.08 8.42
C VAL A 9 33.81 -36.25 9.39
N VAL A 10 34.25 -36.08 10.62
CA VAL A 10 33.57 -35.23 11.61
C VAL A 10 33.58 -33.76 11.18
N VAL A 11 34.69 -33.26 10.67
CA VAL A 11 34.79 -31.87 10.17
C VAL A 11 33.86 -31.65 8.97
N VAL A 12 33.80 -32.59 8.02
CA VAL A 12 32.91 -32.50 6.85
C VAL A 12 31.45 -32.55 7.27
N VAL A 13 31.07 -33.43 8.21
CA VAL A 13 29.67 -33.48 8.72
C VAL A 13 29.30 -32.22 9.46
N VAL A 14 30.21 -31.66 10.29
CA VAL A 14 29.96 -30.38 10.99
C VAL A 14 29.82 -29.23 10.00
N VAL A 15 30.66 -29.16 8.97
CA VAL A 15 30.56 -28.13 7.93
C VAL A 15 29.23 -28.25 7.13
N ILE A 16 28.82 -29.48 6.78
CA ILE A 16 27.55 -29.72 6.11
C ILE A 16 26.36 -29.34 7.02
N VAL A 17 26.40 -29.67 8.30
CA VAL A 17 25.34 -29.28 9.25
C VAL A 17 25.31 -27.75 9.46
N ILE A 18 26.45 -27.10 9.56
CA ILE A 18 26.53 -25.64 9.67
C ILE A 18 26.01 -25.00 8.35
N ALA A 19 26.42 -25.51 7.18
CA ALA A 19 25.95 -25.02 5.90
C ALA A 19 24.43 -25.25 5.73
N ALA A 20 23.91 -26.39 6.19
CA ALA A 20 22.47 -26.65 6.20
C ALA A 20 21.72 -25.74 7.18
N LEU A 21 22.26 -25.48 8.37
CA LEU A 21 21.69 -24.56 9.34
C LEU A 21 21.75 -23.09 8.87
N VAL A 22 22.84 -22.72 8.19
CA VAL A 22 22.97 -21.41 7.55
C VAL A 22 21.99 -21.29 6.37
N ALA A 23 21.87 -22.34 5.53
CA ALA A 23 20.90 -22.35 4.44
C ALA A 23 19.45 -22.31 4.96
N ILE A 24 19.15 -23.03 6.06
CA ILE A 24 17.84 -22.95 6.72
C ILE A 24 17.65 -21.55 7.33
N GLY A 25 18.67 -20.94 7.93
CA GLY A 25 18.63 -19.58 8.46
C GLY A 25 18.52 -18.51 7.38
N TYR A 26 19.04 -18.76 6.17
CA TYR A 26 18.84 -17.89 5.00
C TYR A 26 17.51 -18.14 4.28
N PHE A 27 16.90 -19.33 4.46
CA PHE A 27 15.58 -19.64 3.91
C PHE A 27 14.43 -19.19 4.81
N PHE A 28 14.66 -19.00 6.10
CA PHE A 28 13.76 -18.29 6.98
C PHE A 28 14.25 -16.84 7.05
N GLY A 29 13.85 -16.02 6.07
CA GLY A 29 13.84 -14.59 6.26
C GLY A 29 13.26 -14.31 7.64
N SER A 30 13.77 -13.33 8.36
CA SER A 30 13.36 -12.98 9.72
C SER A 30 11.84 -13.17 9.85
N SER A 31 11.43 -14.10 10.72
CA SER A 31 9.99 -14.34 10.93
C SER A 31 9.33 -12.99 11.19
N PRO A 32 8.24 -12.65 10.52
CA PRO A 32 7.60 -11.38 10.72
C PRO A 32 7.39 -11.15 12.21
N ALA A 33 7.70 -9.97 12.71
CA ALA A 33 7.60 -9.66 14.12
C ALA A 33 6.11 -9.63 14.53
N CYS A 34 5.60 -10.75 15.03
CA CYS A 34 4.28 -10.81 15.62
C CYS A 34 4.35 -10.28 17.05
N THR A 35 3.35 -9.53 17.46
CA THR A 35 3.24 -8.99 18.84
C THR A 35 1.98 -9.55 19.50
N SER A 36 1.71 -9.17 20.73
CA SER A 36 0.46 -9.54 21.40
C SER A 36 -0.79 -8.92 20.76
N THR A 37 -0.62 -7.84 19.99
CA THR A 37 -1.73 -7.12 19.32
C THR A 37 -1.76 -7.41 17.82
N TRP A 38 -0.59 -7.44 17.17
CA TRP A 38 -0.47 -7.70 15.75
C TRP A 38 -0.09 -9.15 15.49
N ASN A 39 -0.94 -9.86 14.79
CA ASN A 39 -0.75 -11.24 14.37
C ASN A 39 -0.03 -11.30 13.01
N CYS A 40 0.56 -12.45 12.70
CA CYS A 40 1.12 -12.71 11.39
C CYS A 40 0.20 -13.63 10.59
N GLY A 41 -0.06 -13.26 9.34
CA GLY A 41 -0.67 -14.11 8.33
C GLY A 41 0.37 -14.86 7.51
N ALA A 42 -0.09 -15.65 6.54
CA ALA A 42 0.79 -16.22 5.52
C ALA A 42 1.52 -15.10 4.76
N GLY A 43 2.82 -15.21 4.62
CA GLY A 43 3.64 -14.22 3.92
C GLY A 43 3.19 -14.03 2.47
N TYR A 44 3.31 -12.82 1.96
CA TYR A 44 2.99 -12.46 0.59
C TYR A 44 3.96 -13.19 -0.37
N PRO A 45 3.47 -13.81 -1.45
CA PRO A 45 4.24 -14.81 -2.20
C PRO A 45 5.20 -14.24 -3.24
N LEU A 46 5.33 -12.93 -3.40
CA LEU A 46 6.24 -12.37 -4.40
C LEU A 46 7.69 -12.76 -4.09
N GLN A 47 8.24 -13.65 -4.89
CA GLN A 47 9.58 -14.20 -4.74
C GLN A 47 10.39 -14.04 -6.02
N ILE A 48 11.51 -13.31 -5.95
CA ILE A 48 12.46 -13.20 -7.07
C ILE A 48 13.88 -13.37 -6.52
N GLY A 49 14.64 -14.25 -7.18
CA GLY A 49 16.02 -14.50 -6.79
C GLY A 49 16.23 -15.07 -5.39
N GLY A 50 15.18 -15.59 -4.74
CA GLY A 50 15.26 -16.15 -3.39
C GLY A 50 14.95 -15.17 -2.28
N THR A 51 14.62 -13.91 -2.58
CA THR A 51 14.23 -12.89 -1.61
C THR A 51 12.76 -12.57 -1.74
N TYR A 52 12.03 -12.61 -0.63
CA TYR A 52 10.62 -12.24 -0.54
C TYR A 52 10.54 -10.78 -0.13
N ALA A 53 10.03 -9.93 -1.01
CA ALA A 53 9.83 -8.53 -0.67
C ALA A 53 8.83 -7.87 -1.63
N VAL A 54 8.00 -7.00 -1.12
CA VAL A 54 7.09 -6.19 -1.91
C VAL A 54 6.92 -4.81 -1.29
N ALA A 55 7.01 -3.78 -2.12
CA ALA A 55 6.70 -2.40 -1.79
C ALA A 55 5.98 -1.74 -2.96
N GLY A 56 5.26 -0.64 -2.74
CA GLY A 56 4.57 0.08 -3.80
C GLY A 56 3.45 -0.69 -4.51
N GLN A 57 3.08 -1.90 -4.01
CA GLN A 57 1.91 -2.60 -4.48
C GLN A 57 0.64 -1.89 -4.01
N GLN A 58 -0.46 -2.11 -4.73
CA GLN A 58 -1.76 -1.66 -4.27
C GLN A 58 -2.62 -2.84 -3.83
N CYS A 59 -3.09 -2.81 -2.60
CA CYS A 59 -3.96 -3.84 -2.06
C CYS A 59 -5.40 -3.33 -1.88
N LEU A 60 -6.36 -4.21 -2.12
CA LEU A 60 -7.79 -3.94 -2.02
C LEU A 60 -8.48 -5.10 -1.29
N SER A 61 -9.68 -4.88 -0.79
CA SER A 61 -10.45 -5.94 -0.16
C SER A 61 -11.90 -5.93 -0.61
N ASN A 62 -12.44 -7.11 -0.87
CA ASN A 62 -13.89 -7.29 -1.08
C ASN A 62 -14.66 -7.49 0.24
N GLY A 63 -14.00 -7.30 1.38
CA GLY A 63 -14.54 -7.50 2.72
C GLY A 63 -14.24 -8.88 3.34
N THR A 64 -13.87 -9.86 2.52
CA THR A 64 -13.55 -11.24 2.96
C THR A 64 -12.20 -11.73 2.48
N GLN A 65 -11.62 -11.11 1.46
CA GLN A 65 -10.32 -11.45 0.89
C GLN A 65 -9.56 -10.18 0.58
N VAL A 66 -8.25 -10.29 0.52
CA VAL A 66 -7.32 -9.24 0.11
C VAL A 66 -6.75 -9.58 -1.25
N VAL A 67 -6.72 -8.62 -2.14
CA VAL A 67 -6.11 -8.71 -3.47
C VAL A 67 -5.04 -7.62 -3.57
N CYS A 68 -3.82 -7.99 -3.96
CA CYS A 68 -2.73 -7.06 -4.16
C CYS A 68 -2.21 -7.14 -5.60
N ILE A 69 -1.87 -6.00 -6.19
CA ILE A 69 -1.60 -5.81 -7.61
C ILE A 69 -0.28 -5.07 -7.78
N GLY A 70 0.62 -5.61 -8.61
CA GLY A 70 1.89 -4.98 -8.95
C GLY A 70 2.82 -4.82 -7.75
N GLY A 71 3.50 -3.68 -7.69
CA GLY A 71 4.53 -3.39 -6.72
C GLY A 71 5.92 -3.73 -7.23
N GLN A 72 6.94 -3.41 -6.45
CA GLN A 72 8.33 -3.71 -6.77
C GLN A 72 8.88 -4.80 -5.87
N ASP A 73 9.84 -5.55 -6.38
CA ASP A 73 10.53 -6.58 -5.61
C ASP A 73 11.77 -6.04 -4.86
N ALA A 74 12.51 -6.94 -4.20
CA ALA A 74 13.73 -6.60 -3.47
C ALA A 74 14.87 -6.00 -4.34
N ASN A 75 14.76 -6.06 -5.67
CA ASN A 75 15.70 -5.43 -6.60
C ASN A 75 15.16 -4.11 -7.17
N GLU A 76 14.08 -3.58 -6.58
CA GLU A 76 13.41 -2.35 -6.98
C GLU A 76 12.84 -2.37 -8.40
N GLY A 77 12.61 -3.58 -8.96
CA GLY A 77 12.00 -3.76 -10.27
C GLY A 77 10.47 -3.86 -10.18
N PRO A 78 9.70 -3.05 -10.94
CA PRO A 78 8.24 -3.12 -10.93
C PRO A 78 7.72 -4.45 -11.50
N ARG A 79 6.59 -4.93 -10.98
CA ARG A 79 6.01 -6.24 -11.27
C ARG A 79 4.59 -6.13 -11.82
N SER A 80 4.19 -7.14 -12.59
CA SER A 80 2.82 -7.25 -13.11
C SER A 80 1.98 -8.29 -12.38
N GLU A 81 2.59 -9.10 -11.52
CA GLU A 81 1.92 -10.15 -10.80
C GLU A 81 0.89 -9.59 -9.84
N SER A 82 -0.19 -10.31 -9.67
CA SER A 82 -1.24 -10.02 -8.71
C SER A 82 -1.55 -11.28 -7.92
N TYR A 83 -1.90 -11.11 -6.66
CA TYR A 83 -2.18 -12.22 -5.76
C TYR A 83 -3.43 -11.95 -4.93
N TYR A 84 -4.18 -13.02 -4.63
CA TYR A 84 -5.35 -12.96 -3.75
C TYR A 84 -5.14 -13.84 -2.53
N SER A 85 -5.65 -13.41 -1.39
CA SER A 85 -5.59 -14.20 -0.17
C SER A 85 -6.64 -15.32 -0.16
N SER A 86 -6.42 -16.35 0.63
CA SER A 86 -7.52 -17.19 1.12
C SER A 86 -8.57 -16.31 1.81
N PRO A 87 -9.84 -16.77 1.91
CA PRO A 87 -10.83 -16.06 2.70
C PRO A 87 -10.34 -15.85 4.12
N VAL A 88 -10.48 -14.61 4.61
CA VAL A 88 -10.14 -14.26 5.98
C VAL A 88 -11.01 -15.08 6.93
N SER A 89 -10.37 -15.80 7.85
CA SER A 89 -11.08 -16.58 8.85
C SER A 89 -11.93 -15.66 9.75
N PRO A 90 -13.25 -15.81 9.81
CA PRO A 90 -14.11 -14.96 10.63
C PRO A 90 -13.81 -15.06 12.14
N SER A 91 -13.25 -16.19 12.59
CA SER A 91 -12.96 -16.43 14.01
C SER A 91 -11.58 -15.98 14.45
N SER A 92 -10.57 -16.04 13.58
CA SER A 92 -9.18 -15.72 13.91
C SER A 92 -8.62 -14.52 13.14
N GLY A 93 -9.29 -14.09 12.09
CA GLY A 93 -8.76 -13.06 11.18
C GLY A 93 -7.58 -13.54 10.33
N ASN A 94 -7.18 -14.81 10.38
CA ASN A 94 -5.97 -15.28 9.71
C ASN A 94 -6.14 -15.42 8.20
N ILE A 95 -5.15 -14.98 7.43
CA ILE A 95 -4.90 -15.36 6.04
C ILE A 95 -3.96 -16.55 6.07
N THR A 96 -4.39 -17.70 5.55
CA THR A 96 -3.63 -18.95 5.61
C THR A 96 -2.77 -19.20 4.38
N GLU A 97 -3.15 -18.62 3.25
CA GLU A 97 -2.44 -18.81 1.96
C GLU A 97 -2.75 -17.67 0.99
N TRP A 98 -1.92 -17.57 -0.03
CA TRP A 98 -2.09 -16.68 -1.17
C TRP A 98 -2.11 -17.50 -2.47
N GLY A 99 -3.04 -17.18 -3.36
CA GLY A 99 -3.09 -17.68 -4.72
C GLY A 99 -2.60 -16.60 -5.70
N SER A 100 -1.94 -17.02 -6.78
CA SER A 100 -1.61 -16.11 -7.88
C SER A 100 -2.85 -15.90 -8.75
N GLU A 101 -3.05 -14.64 -9.18
CA GLU A 101 -4.10 -14.31 -10.12
C GLU A 101 -3.85 -14.94 -11.49
N PRO A 102 -4.89 -15.42 -12.17
CA PRO A 102 -4.75 -16.00 -13.51
C PRO A 102 -4.41 -14.95 -14.57
N TYR A 103 -4.66 -13.68 -14.29
CA TYR A 103 -4.43 -12.55 -15.18
C TYR A 103 -3.56 -11.52 -14.51
N SER A 104 -2.30 -11.43 -14.96
CA SER A 104 -1.38 -10.37 -14.52
C SER A 104 -1.88 -9.00 -14.96
N TYR A 105 -1.48 -7.96 -14.23
CA TYR A 105 -1.67 -6.58 -14.66
C TYR A 105 -1.03 -6.37 -16.04
N PRO A 106 -1.58 -5.55 -16.94
CA PRO A 106 -1.15 -5.48 -18.34
C PRO A 106 0.29 -5.03 -18.57
N GLN A 107 0.92 -4.45 -17.56
CA GLN A 107 2.32 -3.99 -17.59
C GLN A 107 2.96 -4.19 -16.22
N THR A 108 4.28 -4.20 -16.14
CA THR A 108 4.98 -4.08 -14.86
C THR A 108 4.68 -2.71 -14.26
N ILE A 109 4.34 -2.63 -12.99
CA ILE A 109 3.87 -1.39 -12.38
C ILE A 109 4.09 -1.40 -10.87
N ASP A 110 4.48 -0.26 -10.32
CA ASP A 110 4.42 0.06 -8.91
C ASP A 110 3.86 1.47 -8.69
N SER A 111 3.61 1.83 -7.45
CA SER A 111 3.16 3.18 -7.07
C SER A 111 1.90 3.68 -7.79
N GLN A 112 1.17 2.76 -8.45
CA GLN A 112 -0.16 3.05 -9.00
C GLN A 112 -1.17 3.20 -7.87
N SER A 113 -2.31 3.84 -8.15
CA SER A 113 -3.42 3.87 -7.20
C SER A 113 -4.62 3.11 -7.74
N CYS A 114 -5.14 2.17 -6.95
CA CYS A 114 -6.30 1.36 -7.33
C CYS A 114 -7.46 1.56 -6.36
N VAL A 115 -8.68 1.50 -6.88
CA VAL A 115 -9.91 1.55 -6.08
C VAL A 115 -10.82 0.39 -6.43
N LEU A 116 -11.62 -0.04 -5.46
CA LEU A 116 -12.67 -1.04 -5.65
C LEU A 116 -14.03 -0.34 -5.60
N TYR A 117 -14.82 -0.51 -6.65
CA TYR A 117 -16.20 -0.03 -6.70
C TYR A 117 -17.10 -1.01 -7.42
N SER A 118 -18.23 -1.36 -6.81
CA SER A 118 -19.29 -2.20 -7.40
C SER A 118 -18.79 -3.52 -8.03
N GLY A 119 -17.79 -4.17 -7.40
CA GLY A 119 -17.23 -5.43 -7.88
C GLY A 119 -16.22 -5.29 -9.01
N TYR A 120 -15.72 -4.08 -9.26
CA TYR A 120 -14.65 -3.81 -10.22
C TYR A 120 -13.49 -3.08 -9.55
N VAL A 121 -12.28 -3.49 -9.89
CA VAL A 121 -11.04 -2.81 -9.55
C VAL A 121 -10.67 -1.86 -10.69
N TYR A 122 -10.28 -0.64 -10.37
CA TYR A 122 -9.82 0.37 -11.30
C TYR A 122 -8.47 0.87 -10.82
N CYS A 123 -7.43 0.76 -11.65
CA CYS A 123 -6.08 1.20 -11.36
C CYS A 123 -5.66 2.31 -12.31
N VAL A 124 -4.94 3.30 -11.79
CA VAL A 124 -4.61 4.55 -12.47
C VAL A 124 -3.14 4.88 -12.25
N GLY A 125 -2.43 5.25 -13.32
CA GLY A 125 -1.05 5.73 -13.24
C GLY A 125 -0.07 4.69 -12.73
N GLY A 126 0.95 5.13 -12.04
CA GLY A 126 2.06 4.37 -11.49
C GLY A 126 3.32 4.53 -12.31
N SER A 127 4.43 4.01 -11.80
CA SER A 127 5.71 3.94 -12.47
C SER A 127 5.88 2.59 -13.12
N TYR A 128 6.38 2.57 -14.34
CA TYR A 128 6.63 1.34 -15.05
C TYR A 128 8.12 1.28 -15.47
N ASN A 129 8.70 0.10 -15.54
CA ASN A 129 10.11 -0.19 -15.83
C ASN A 129 11.11 0.27 -14.75
N ASP A 130 12.36 -0.18 -14.90
CA ASP A 130 13.47 0.11 -13.99
C ASP A 130 13.94 1.58 -14.04
N ASN A 131 13.41 2.39 -14.96
CA ASN A 131 13.70 3.83 -15.08
C ASN A 131 12.68 4.69 -14.32
N GLN A 132 11.65 4.08 -13.72
CA GLN A 132 10.58 4.76 -13.01
C GLN A 132 9.83 5.80 -13.86
N ASP A 133 9.58 5.45 -15.14
CA ASP A 133 8.78 6.30 -16.02
C ASP A 133 7.32 6.28 -15.62
N ASP A 134 6.75 7.43 -15.31
CA ASP A 134 5.33 7.54 -14.97
C ASP A 134 4.44 7.29 -16.19
N VAL A 135 3.30 6.65 -15.93
CA VAL A 135 2.31 6.37 -16.96
C VAL A 135 0.97 7.04 -16.69
N ALA A 136 0.26 7.34 -17.76
CA ALA A 136 -1.13 7.80 -17.70
C ALA A 136 -2.13 6.65 -17.89
N SER A 137 -1.64 5.43 -18.13
CA SER A 137 -2.50 4.28 -18.42
C SER A 137 -3.44 3.97 -17.26
N SER A 138 -4.65 3.59 -17.60
CA SER A 138 -5.64 3.16 -16.62
C SER A 138 -6.28 1.87 -17.09
N TYR A 139 -6.49 0.96 -16.17
CA TYR A 139 -7.09 -0.34 -16.44
C TYR A 139 -8.16 -0.67 -15.42
N TYR A 140 -9.09 -1.53 -15.80
CA TYR A 140 -10.07 -2.08 -14.86
C TYR A 140 -10.25 -3.58 -15.08
N SER A 141 -10.66 -4.26 -14.02
CA SER A 141 -10.96 -5.69 -14.01
C SER A 141 -12.13 -5.99 -13.09
N GLN A 142 -12.92 -6.97 -13.42
CA GLN A 142 -13.97 -7.45 -12.53
C GLN A 142 -13.35 -8.30 -11.41
N LEU A 143 -13.68 -7.99 -10.17
CA LEU A 143 -13.33 -8.79 -9.01
C LEU A 143 -14.47 -9.75 -8.68
N SER A 144 -14.21 -11.04 -8.73
CA SER A 144 -15.20 -12.07 -8.39
C SER A 144 -15.49 -12.10 -6.89
N SER A 145 -16.58 -12.75 -6.50
CA SER A 145 -16.89 -12.99 -5.09
C SER A 145 -15.88 -13.93 -4.40
N SER A 146 -15.12 -14.70 -5.17
CA SER A 146 -14.00 -15.53 -4.68
C SER A 146 -12.68 -14.77 -4.60
N GLY A 147 -12.67 -13.46 -4.77
CA GLY A 147 -11.47 -12.62 -4.66
C GLY A 147 -10.54 -12.66 -5.88
N THR A 148 -10.90 -13.34 -6.97
CA THR A 148 -10.08 -13.42 -8.18
C THR A 148 -10.43 -12.33 -9.18
N LEU A 149 -9.41 -11.78 -9.82
CA LEU A 149 -9.54 -10.79 -10.90
C LEU A 149 -9.86 -11.48 -12.24
N GLY A 150 -10.70 -10.83 -13.04
CA GLY A 150 -10.93 -11.18 -14.44
C GLY A 150 -9.85 -10.60 -15.36
N ASN A 151 -10.13 -10.67 -16.68
CA ASN A 151 -9.26 -10.01 -17.65
C ASN A 151 -9.20 -8.51 -17.41
N TRP A 152 -8.00 -7.94 -17.50
CA TRP A 152 -7.80 -6.51 -17.48
C TRP A 152 -8.20 -5.87 -18.82
N THR A 153 -8.85 -4.75 -18.75
CA THR A 153 -9.28 -3.97 -19.91
C THR A 153 -8.79 -2.53 -19.74
N SER A 154 -8.20 -1.98 -20.80
CA SER A 154 -7.83 -0.56 -20.79
C SER A 154 -9.07 0.33 -20.74
N THR A 155 -8.95 1.47 -20.08
CA THR A 155 -10.03 2.45 -19.95
C THR A 155 -9.50 3.87 -20.18
N THR A 156 -10.31 4.89 -19.91
CA THR A 156 -9.91 6.27 -20.11
C THR A 156 -8.63 6.58 -19.33
N ALA A 157 -7.56 6.89 -20.07
CA ALA A 157 -6.28 7.23 -19.48
C ALA A 157 -6.39 8.45 -18.55
N PHE A 158 -5.56 8.48 -17.51
CA PHE A 158 -5.44 9.66 -16.67
C PHE A 158 -4.91 10.85 -17.48
N PRO A 159 -5.26 12.09 -17.15
CA PRO A 159 -4.92 13.25 -17.97
C PRO A 159 -3.43 13.54 -18.16
N ILE A 160 -2.61 13.07 -17.23
CA ILE A 160 -1.13 13.24 -17.23
C ILE A 160 -0.48 11.94 -16.76
N PRO A 161 0.76 11.61 -17.17
CA PRO A 161 1.55 10.58 -16.50
C PRO A 161 1.69 10.94 -15.02
N ILE A 162 1.51 9.96 -14.14
CA ILE A 162 1.49 10.23 -12.69
C ILE A 162 1.72 8.97 -11.88
N ASP A 163 2.46 9.09 -10.80
CA ASP A 163 2.63 8.07 -9.77
C ASP A 163 2.33 8.64 -8.37
N THR A 164 2.33 7.79 -7.36
CA THR A 164 2.23 8.17 -5.94
C THR A 164 1.04 9.05 -5.56
N GLN A 165 0.07 9.22 -6.48
CA GLN A 165 -1.20 9.85 -6.19
C GLN A 165 -2.06 8.95 -5.30
N SER A 166 -2.94 9.54 -4.51
CA SER A 166 -3.93 8.79 -3.74
C SER A 166 -5.31 8.88 -4.38
N CYS A 167 -5.81 7.76 -4.90
CA CYS A 167 -7.16 7.67 -5.46
C CYS A 167 -8.11 6.98 -4.47
N VAL A 168 -9.33 7.48 -4.39
CA VAL A 168 -10.41 6.92 -3.55
C VAL A 168 -11.70 6.84 -4.34
N ALA A 169 -12.55 5.88 -4.00
CA ALA A 169 -13.87 5.75 -4.60
C ALA A 169 -14.97 6.21 -3.63
N SER A 170 -15.96 6.94 -4.15
CA SER A 170 -17.18 7.29 -3.41
C SER A 170 -18.33 7.54 -4.39
N SER A 171 -19.51 6.99 -4.08
CA SER A 171 -20.76 7.25 -4.82
C SER A 171 -20.64 7.14 -6.34
N SER A 172 -20.04 6.08 -6.85
CA SER A 172 -19.78 5.84 -8.30
C SER A 172 -18.79 6.79 -8.97
N TYR A 173 -17.92 7.44 -8.21
CA TYR A 173 -16.84 8.26 -8.74
C TYR A 173 -15.50 7.83 -8.13
N ILE A 174 -14.44 7.99 -8.91
CA ILE A 174 -13.05 7.97 -8.45
C ILE A 174 -12.56 9.41 -8.33
N TYR A 175 -11.79 9.68 -7.27
CA TYR A 175 -11.14 10.97 -7.01
C TYR A 175 -9.67 10.71 -6.73
N CYS A 176 -8.77 11.33 -7.49
CA CYS A 176 -7.32 11.19 -7.36
C CYS A 176 -6.70 12.51 -6.96
N VAL A 177 -5.87 12.52 -5.94
CA VAL A 177 -5.29 13.71 -5.29
C VAL A 177 -3.78 13.64 -5.36
N GLY A 178 -3.14 14.73 -5.80
CA GLY A 178 -1.69 14.87 -5.79
C GLY A 178 -0.97 13.89 -6.71
N GLY A 179 0.20 13.46 -6.29
CA GLY A 179 1.11 12.58 -7.01
C GLY A 179 2.27 13.33 -7.65
N ASN A 180 3.25 12.59 -8.12
CA ASN A 180 4.33 13.09 -8.94
C ASN A 180 3.98 12.99 -10.42
N ASN A 181 4.47 13.95 -11.19
CA ASN A 181 4.44 13.91 -12.64
C ASN A 181 5.89 13.92 -13.14
N GLN A 182 6.38 12.78 -13.54
CA GLN A 182 7.70 12.62 -14.14
C GLN A 182 7.53 12.31 -15.64
N THR A 183 7.92 13.25 -16.49
CA THR A 183 7.61 13.18 -17.92
C THR A 183 8.75 12.70 -18.79
N ASP A 184 9.98 12.55 -18.27
CA ASP A 184 11.16 12.30 -19.09
C ASP A 184 12.13 11.22 -18.57
N GLY A 185 11.72 10.44 -17.56
CA GLY A 185 12.55 9.38 -16.97
C GLY A 185 13.78 9.89 -16.20
N SER A 186 13.89 11.20 -15.98
CA SER A 186 14.96 11.75 -15.15
C SER A 186 14.40 12.07 -13.76
N ASN A 187 14.95 11.47 -12.71
CA ASN A 187 14.62 11.78 -11.32
C ASN A 187 14.82 13.29 -10.97
N ALA A 188 15.36 14.07 -11.91
CA ALA A 188 15.59 15.50 -11.73
C ALA A 188 14.33 16.35 -11.92
N ASP A 189 13.29 15.82 -12.57
CA ASP A 189 12.08 16.56 -12.93
C ASP A 189 10.80 16.00 -12.26
N SER A 190 10.93 15.19 -11.20
CA SER A 190 9.81 14.76 -10.37
C SER A 190 9.14 15.97 -9.72
N VAL A 191 7.95 16.32 -10.16
CA VAL A 191 7.21 17.50 -9.71
C VAL A 191 5.92 17.10 -9.03
N PRO A 192 5.85 17.18 -7.69
CA PRO A 192 4.59 16.99 -6.99
C PRO A 192 3.52 17.98 -7.45
N THR A 193 2.29 17.49 -7.59
CA THR A 193 1.15 18.31 -8.01
C THR A 193 0.12 18.48 -6.90
N SER A 194 -0.63 19.57 -6.96
CA SER A 194 -1.85 19.79 -6.17
C SER A 194 -3.11 19.46 -6.94
N SER A 195 -2.99 18.93 -8.16
CA SER A 195 -4.14 18.63 -9.03
C SER A 195 -5.03 17.58 -8.38
N VAL A 196 -6.33 17.79 -8.53
CA VAL A 196 -7.35 16.81 -8.14
C VAL A 196 -8.23 16.53 -9.33
N TRP A 197 -8.34 15.27 -9.68
CA TRP A 197 -9.14 14.81 -10.80
C TRP A 197 -10.21 13.84 -10.33
N TYR A 198 -11.37 13.85 -10.99
CA TYR A 198 -12.41 12.86 -10.73
C TYR A 198 -13.04 12.38 -12.04
N ALA A 199 -13.59 11.18 -12.00
CA ALA A 199 -14.32 10.57 -13.12
C ALA A 199 -15.40 9.63 -12.61
N ALA A 200 -16.43 9.39 -13.41
CA ALA A 200 -17.46 8.40 -13.10
C ALA A 200 -16.89 6.97 -13.28
N LEU A 201 -17.30 6.06 -12.41
CA LEU A 201 -16.99 4.63 -12.47
C LEU A 201 -18.23 3.84 -12.94
N SER A 202 -18.01 2.87 -13.81
CA SER A 202 -19.04 1.95 -14.28
C SER A 202 -18.45 0.58 -14.64
N SER A 203 -19.29 -0.43 -14.87
CA SER A 203 -18.85 -1.74 -15.37
C SER A 203 -18.16 -1.71 -16.75
N SER A 204 -18.17 -0.57 -17.44
CA SER A 204 -17.46 -0.33 -18.70
C SER A 204 -16.17 0.47 -18.53
N GLY A 205 -15.73 0.73 -17.29
CA GLY A 205 -14.48 1.41 -16.99
C GLY A 205 -14.68 2.81 -16.38
N ILE A 206 -13.63 3.62 -16.50
CA ILE A 206 -13.55 5.00 -16.03
C ILE A 206 -14.06 5.93 -17.13
N GLY A 207 -14.94 6.84 -16.78
CA GLY A 207 -15.46 7.88 -17.67
C GLY A 207 -14.43 8.98 -17.96
N SER A 208 -14.89 10.09 -18.54
CA SER A 208 -14.01 11.24 -18.80
C SER A 208 -13.55 11.90 -17.50
N TRP A 209 -12.25 12.17 -17.41
CA TRP A 209 -11.66 12.88 -16.29
C TRP A 209 -12.02 14.38 -16.32
N THR A 210 -12.31 14.91 -15.16
CA THR A 210 -12.60 16.33 -14.95
C THR A 210 -11.72 16.85 -13.81
N HIS A 211 -11.05 17.99 -14.04
CA HIS A 211 -10.31 18.68 -12.98
C HIS A 211 -11.29 19.32 -12.00
N THR A 212 -10.97 19.28 -10.71
CA THR A 212 -11.81 19.83 -9.65
C THR A 212 -10.98 20.69 -8.68
N THR A 213 -11.51 21.05 -7.51
CA THR A 213 -10.84 21.91 -6.54
C THR A 213 -9.48 21.34 -6.16
N ALA A 214 -8.42 22.07 -6.48
CA ALA A 214 -7.05 21.67 -6.19
C ALA A 214 -6.81 21.45 -4.69
N TYR A 215 -5.95 20.49 -4.36
CA TYR A 215 -5.47 20.29 -2.99
C TYR A 215 -4.68 21.51 -2.52
N PRO A 216 -4.67 21.85 -1.23
CA PRO A 216 -4.08 23.10 -0.74
C PRO A 216 -2.56 23.23 -0.96
N THR A 217 -1.85 22.15 -1.21
CA THR A 217 -0.40 22.14 -1.45
C THR A 217 -0.05 21.07 -2.49
N ASN A 218 1.08 21.23 -3.18
CA ASN A 218 1.65 20.17 -3.97
C ASN A 218 2.08 19.04 -3.05
N VAL A 219 1.70 17.80 -3.38
CA VAL A 219 1.93 16.65 -2.50
C VAL A 219 2.04 15.35 -3.31
N TYR A 220 2.96 14.49 -2.89
CA TYR A 220 3.05 13.11 -3.34
C TYR A 220 3.05 12.17 -2.13
N PHE A 221 2.69 10.90 -2.33
CA PHE A 221 2.42 9.95 -1.25
C PHE A 221 1.45 10.46 -0.15
N PRO A 222 0.42 11.26 -0.45
CA PRO A 222 -0.61 11.51 0.55
C PRO A 222 -1.41 10.24 0.78
N SER A 223 -1.94 10.04 1.97
CA SER A 223 -2.91 8.97 2.21
C SER A 223 -4.31 9.55 2.32
N CYS A 224 -5.17 9.23 1.37
CA CYS A 224 -6.56 9.69 1.34
C CYS A 224 -7.53 8.55 1.61
N VAL A 225 -8.59 8.83 2.34
CA VAL A 225 -9.70 7.92 2.62
C VAL A 225 -11.04 8.63 2.46
N THR A 226 -12.12 7.88 2.25
CA THR A 226 -13.47 8.45 2.16
C THR A 226 -14.39 7.92 3.24
N GLY A 227 -15.25 8.79 3.75
CA GLY A 227 -16.29 8.43 4.70
C GLY A 227 -17.32 9.53 4.90
N GLY A 228 -18.57 9.16 5.08
CA GLY A 228 -19.65 10.12 5.37
C GLY A 228 -19.90 11.18 4.29
N GLY A 229 -19.49 10.93 3.04
CA GLY A 229 -19.61 11.90 1.93
C GLY A 229 -18.45 12.89 1.86
N PHE A 230 -17.35 12.63 2.57
CA PHE A 230 -16.15 13.45 2.57
C PHE A 230 -14.93 12.63 2.13
N ILE A 231 -13.93 13.32 1.60
CA ILE A 231 -12.56 12.85 1.44
C ILE A 231 -11.70 13.46 2.56
N PHE A 232 -10.81 12.67 3.13
CA PHE A 232 -9.82 13.07 4.12
C PHE A 232 -8.45 12.68 3.58
N CYS A 233 -7.53 13.63 3.44
CA CYS A 233 -6.17 13.39 2.99
C CYS A 233 -5.18 13.86 4.05
N LEU A 234 -4.19 13.02 4.34
CA LEU A 234 -3.24 13.20 5.44
C LEU A 234 -1.81 13.02 4.95
N GLY A 235 -0.91 13.82 5.47
CA GLY A 235 0.52 13.68 5.23
C GLY A 235 0.92 13.84 3.78
N GLY A 236 1.82 12.99 3.34
CA GLY A 236 2.51 13.10 2.07
C GLY A 236 3.82 13.87 2.19
N ALA A 237 4.50 14.09 1.09
CA ALA A 237 5.72 14.88 1.03
C ALA A 237 5.58 16.04 0.03
N ASP A 238 6.31 17.13 0.29
CA ASP A 238 6.39 18.31 -0.58
C ASP A 238 7.51 18.15 -1.64
N ALA A 239 7.68 19.16 -2.49
CA ALA A 239 8.69 19.17 -3.54
C ALA A 239 10.17 19.21 -3.02
N ASN A 240 10.38 19.31 -1.73
CA ASN A 240 11.70 19.26 -1.09
C ASN A 240 11.86 17.96 -0.27
N ASP A 241 11.04 16.95 -0.51
CA ASP A 241 10.98 15.68 0.22
C ASP A 241 10.69 15.83 1.73
N ASN A 242 10.13 16.95 2.17
CA ASN A 242 9.73 17.09 3.55
C ASN A 242 8.40 16.36 3.80
N SER A 243 8.41 15.43 4.73
CA SER A 243 7.18 14.78 5.19
C SER A 243 6.26 15.77 5.88
N LEU A 244 4.97 15.73 5.55
CA LEU A 244 3.95 16.65 6.02
C LEU A 244 3.12 16.03 7.17
N GLY A 245 2.76 16.84 8.15
CA GLY A 245 1.79 16.48 9.20
C GLY A 245 0.40 17.06 8.96
N THR A 246 0.19 17.77 7.86
CA THR A 246 -1.08 18.43 7.55
C THR A 246 -2.16 17.43 7.20
N ALA A 247 -3.39 17.74 7.56
CA ALA A 247 -4.57 16.99 7.17
C ALA A 247 -5.64 17.96 6.67
N TYR A 248 -6.26 17.59 5.56
CA TYR A 248 -7.36 18.34 4.96
C TYR A 248 -8.53 17.42 4.66
N TYR A 249 -9.74 17.98 4.65
CA TYR A 249 -10.94 17.28 4.23
C TYR A 249 -11.81 18.17 3.33
N ALA A 250 -12.61 17.54 2.50
CA ALA A 250 -13.55 18.24 1.62
C ALA A 250 -14.80 17.38 1.37
N PRO A 251 -15.97 18.00 1.14
CA PRO A 251 -17.16 17.26 0.74
C PRO A 251 -17.02 16.73 -0.70
N LEU A 252 -17.54 15.54 -0.95
CA LEU A 252 -17.59 14.88 -2.25
C LEU A 252 -18.99 14.96 -2.86
N SER A 253 -19.04 15.15 -4.17
CA SER A 253 -20.29 15.15 -4.94
C SER A 253 -20.06 14.71 -6.38
N SER A 254 -21.13 14.52 -7.14
CA SER A 254 -21.06 14.28 -8.60
C SER A 254 -20.45 15.46 -9.39
N ALA A 255 -20.27 16.62 -8.76
CA ALA A 255 -19.59 17.78 -9.34
C ALA A 255 -18.09 17.86 -8.96
N GLY A 256 -17.57 16.83 -8.28
CA GLY A 256 -16.18 16.75 -7.86
C GLY A 256 -15.98 16.99 -6.35
N VAL A 257 -14.80 17.45 -6.01
CA VAL A 257 -14.37 17.78 -4.65
C VAL A 257 -14.71 19.24 -4.35
N GLY A 258 -15.36 19.49 -3.23
CA GLY A 258 -15.69 20.83 -2.76
C GLY A 258 -14.48 21.59 -2.20
N ALA A 259 -14.73 22.65 -1.46
CA ALA A 259 -13.65 23.41 -0.83
C ALA A 259 -12.94 22.60 0.26
N TRP A 260 -11.60 22.59 0.21
CA TRP A 260 -10.77 21.97 1.22
C TRP A 260 -10.74 22.80 2.51
N SER A 261 -10.85 22.11 3.62
CA SER A 261 -10.70 22.69 4.97
C SER A 261 -9.60 21.94 5.70
N GLN A 262 -8.73 22.69 6.37
CA GLN A 262 -7.74 22.08 7.26
C GLN A 262 -8.44 21.49 8.48
N THR A 263 -7.93 20.38 8.98
CA THR A 263 -8.46 19.68 10.15
C THR A 263 -7.32 19.31 11.11
N THR A 264 -7.61 18.51 12.14
CA THR A 264 -6.61 18.13 13.15
C THR A 264 -5.44 17.44 12.47
N ALA A 265 -4.26 18.04 12.59
CA ALA A 265 -3.02 17.54 12.01
C ALA A 265 -2.71 16.11 12.48
N TYR A 266 -2.10 15.31 11.60
CA TYR A 266 -1.60 13.99 11.96
C TYR A 266 -0.45 14.14 12.97
N PRO A 267 -0.39 13.30 14.03
CA PRO A 267 0.56 13.50 15.15
C PRO A 267 2.03 13.43 14.77
N VAL A 268 2.34 12.75 13.67
CA VAL A 268 3.69 12.60 13.14
C VAL A 268 3.71 13.10 11.71
N ALA A 269 4.62 14.00 11.35
CA ALA A 269 4.81 14.33 9.94
C ALA A 269 5.22 13.04 9.20
N GLY A 270 4.48 12.67 8.15
CA GLY A 270 4.70 11.40 7.48
C GLY A 270 4.24 11.41 6.03
N SER A 271 4.88 10.59 5.22
CA SER A 271 4.49 10.24 3.85
C SER A 271 4.42 8.74 3.69
N GLY A 272 3.59 8.26 2.76
CA GLY A 272 3.43 6.82 2.53
C GLY A 272 2.81 6.04 3.70
N GLN A 273 2.27 6.72 4.72
CA GLN A 273 1.51 6.04 5.76
C GLN A 273 0.26 5.37 5.16
N ALA A 274 -0.01 4.14 5.58
CA ALA A 274 -1.20 3.42 5.15
C ALA A 274 -2.40 3.78 6.03
N CYS A 275 -3.35 4.55 5.52
CA CYS A 275 -4.56 4.91 6.25
C CYS A 275 -5.78 4.16 5.73
N VAL A 276 -6.64 3.74 6.65
CA VAL A 276 -7.93 3.11 6.37
C VAL A 276 -9.07 3.84 7.07
N PHE A 277 -10.25 3.79 6.45
CA PHE A 277 -11.48 4.27 7.08
C PHE A 277 -12.32 3.10 7.58
N PHE A 278 -12.74 3.15 8.82
CA PHE A 278 -13.59 2.11 9.43
C PHE A 278 -14.51 2.71 10.50
N SER A 279 -15.81 2.44 10.39
CA SER A 279 -16.81 2.80 11.41
C SER A 279 -16.70 4.23 11.95
N ALA A 280 -16.53 5.22 11.06
CA ALA A 280 -16.34 6.63 11.40
C ALA A 280 -14.99 6.94 12.11
N TYR A 281 -14.00 6.11 11.94
CA TYR A 281 -12.60 6.37 12.34
C TYR A 281 -11.68 6.33 11.15
N ILE A 282 -10.64 7.16 11.16
CA ILE A 282 -9.43 6.97 10.35
C ILE A 282 -8.40 6.32 11.26
N LEU A 283 -7.75 5.27 10.76
CA LEU A 283 -6.61 4.62 11.40
C LEU A 283 -5.46 4.63 10.40
N CYS A 284 -4.31 5.16 10.81
CA CYS A 284 -3.10 5.24 10.00
C CYS A 284 -1.97 4.47 10.66
N VAL A 285 -1.21 3.74 9.85
CA VAL A 285 -0.15 2.82 10.27
C VAL A 285 1.16 3.25 9.65
N ALA A 286 2.20 3.36 10.47
CA ALA A 286 3.60 3.51 10.04
C ALA A 286 3.84 4.74 9.13
N GLY A 287 4.79 4.66 8.23
CA GLY A 287 5.14 5.70 7.25
C GLY A 287 6.53 6.28 7.42
N GLN A 288 6.98 6.99 6.42
CA GLN A 288 8.26 7.67 6.37
C GLN A 288 8.14 9.06 7.02
N THR A 289 9.04 9.39 7.97
CA THR A 289 8.98 10.65 8.73
C THR A 289 9.97 11.70 8.25
N THR A 290 10.97 11.33 7.47
CA THR A 290 11.91 12.24 6.81
C THR A 290 12.21 11.71 5.42
N GLY A 291 12.29 12.60 4.44
CA GLY A 291 12.67 12.26 3.07
C GLY A 291 14.18 12.37 2.83
N GLY A 292 14.56 12.32 1.54
CA GLY A 292 15.92 12.49 1.07
C GLY A 292 16.79 11.25 1.21
N SER A 293 18.12 11.44 1.21
CA SER A 293 19.12 10.36 1.16
C SER A 293 19.25 9.51 2.44
N SER A 294 18.52 9.83 3.50
CA SER A 294 18.54 9.10 4.78
C SER A 294 17.14 9.07 5.38
N PRO A 295 16.21 8.31 4.75
CA PRO A 295 14.84 8.24 5.21
C PRO A 295 14.77 7.67 6.64
N ALA A 296 13.90 8.26 7.46
CA ALA A 296 13.53 7.71 8.75
C ALA A 296 12.06 7.25 8.69
N TYR A 297 11.77 6.17 9.36
CA TYR A 297 10.45 5.56 9.38
C TYR A 297 9.90 5.50 10.79
N THR A 298 8.58 5.43 10.91
CA THR A 298 7.89 5.23 12.19
C THR A 298 7.04 3.97 12.13
N ASN A 299 6.92 3.29 13.26
CA ASN A 299 5.98 2.19 13.42
C ASN A 299 4.73 2.61 14.25
N ALA A 300 4.56 3.89 14.45
CA ALA A 300 3.44 4.41 15.21
C ALA A 300 2.11 4.16 14.48
N VAL A 301 1.09 3.86 15.26
CA VAL A 301 -0.29 3.68 14.80
C VAL A 301 -1.16 4.69 15.52
N TYR A 302 -1.89 5.48 14.75
CA TYR A 302 -2.82 6.46 15.30
C TYR A 302 -4.20 6.30 14.71
N TYR A 303 -5.22 6.59 15.50
CA TYR A 303 -6.60 6.65 15.05
C TYR A 303 -7.32 7.88 15.58
N ALA A 304 -8.30 8.36 14.84
CA ALA A 304 -9.14 9.48 15.23
C ALA A 304 -10.57 9.31 14.73
N PRO A 305 -11.59 9.75 15.49
CA PRO A 305 -12.95 9.81 14.96
C PRO A 305 -13.07 10.88 13.90
N VAL A 306 -13.95 10.67 12.93
CA VAL A 306 -14.28 11.65 11.90
C VAL A 306 -15.75 12.04 11.94
N SER A 307 -16.02 13.25 11.53
CA SER A 307 -17.35 13.83 11.43
C SER A 307 -17.42 14.80 10.25
N PRO A 308 -18.59 15.35 9.89
CA PRO A 308 -18.67 16.43 8.91
C PRO A 308 -17.85 17.69 9.27
N GLY A 309 -17.41 17.82 10.51
CA GLY A 309 -16.52 18.89 10.97
C GLY A 309 -15.02 18.56 10.87
N GLY A 310 -14.66 17.41 10.28
CA GLY A 310 -13.26 16.99 10.09
C GLY A 310 -12.83 15.85 11.02
N ILE A 311 -11.53 15.75 11.23
CA ILE A 311 -10.87 14.74 12.06
C ILE A 311 -10.82 15.23 13.51
N GLY A 312 -11.25 14.41 14.45
CA GLY A 312 -11.19 14.67 15.87
C GLY A 312 -9.79 14.49 16.47
N ALA A 313 -9.71 14.35 17.80
CA ALA A 313 -8.44 14.16 18.48
C ALA A 313 -7.85 12.77 18.19
N TRP A 314 -6.58 12.74 17.81
CA TRP A 314 -5.83 11.51 17.58
C TRP A 314 -5.51 10.79 18.89
N LYS A 315 -5.58 9.48 18.84
CA LYS A 315 -5.13 8.58 19.89
C LYS A 315 -4.12 7.60 19.32
N GLN A 316 -3.12 7.25 20.09
CA GLN A 316 -2.15 6.23 19.72
C GLN A 316 -2.70 4.84 20.03
N ALA A 317 -2.60 3.93 19.09
CA ALA A 317 -2.83 2.50 19.25
C ALA A 317 -1.48 1.77 19.47
N PRO A 318 -1.50 0.46 19.80
CA PRO A 318 -0.26 -0.33 19.84
C PRO A 318 0.51 -0.26 18.52
N ASN A 319 1.81 -0.03 18.61
CA ASN A 319 2.68 0.14 17.46
C ASN A 319 2.64 -1.06 16.50
N PHE A 320 2.82 -0.76 15.22
CA PHE A 320 2.98 -1.76 14.18
C PHE A 320 4.31 -2.51 14.36
N PRO A 321 4.42 -3.80 14.01
CA PRO A 321 5.65 -4.57 14.22
C PRO A 321 6.84 -4.12 13.38
N LEU A 322 6.58 -3.53 12.20
CA LEU A 322 7.60 -3.08 11.25
C LEU A 322 7.73 -1.55 11.27
N SER A 323 8.81 -1.03 10.74
CA SER A 323 9.05 0.41 10.70
C SER A 323 8.28 1.14 9.61
N ASP A 324 7.80 0.41 8.60
CA ASP A 324 6.95 0.97 7.53
C ASP A 324 5.95 -0.08 7.05
N ALA A 325 4.79 0.38 6.58
CA ALA A 325 3.75 -0.45 5.97
C ALA A 325 3.37 0.17 4.63
N THR A 326 3.57 -0.58 3.55
CA THR A 326 3.30 -0.04 2.21
C THR A 326 1.82 0.06 1.91
N GLU A 327 1.02 -0.91 2.33
CA GLU A 327 -0.42 -0.91 2.06
C GLU A 327 -1.19 -1.63 3.16
N CYS A 328 -2.28 -1.02 3.61
CA CYS A 328 -3.20 -1.62 4.57
C CYS A 328 -4.64 -1.58 4.06
N VAL A 329 -5.38 -2.65 4.30
CA VAL A 329 -6.81 -2.78 3.95
C VAL A 329 -7.60 -3.34 5.12
N THR A 330 -8.92 -3.15 5.08
CA THR A 330 -9.81 -3.73 6.09
C THR A 330 -10.63 -4.89 5.51
N ALA A 331 -10.71 -5.98 6.25
CA ALA A 331 -11.57 -7.12 5.93
C ALA A 331 -12.08 -7.79 7.22
N SER A 332 -13.35 -8.16 7.26
CA SER A 332 -13.96 -8.92 8.36
C SER A 332 -13.63 -8.37 9.76
N GLY A 333 -13.62 -7.04 9.93
CA GLY A 333 -13.36 -6.38 11.22
C GLY A 333 -11.89 -6.33 11.65
N ASN A 334 -10.97 -6.69 10.75
CA ASN A 334 -9.53 -6.58 10.96
C ASN A 334 -8.91 -5.60 9.96
N ILE A 335 -7.72 -5.10 10.29
CA ILE A 335 -6.82 -4.44 9.36
C ILE A 335 -5.72 -5.42 8.97
N TYR A 336 -5.34 -5.43 7.70
CA TYR A 336 -4.26 -6.23 7.12
C TYR A 336 -3.28 -5.29 6.46
N CYS A 337 -2.02 -5.35 6.84
CA CYS A 337 -0.93 -4.62 6.21
C CYS A 337 0.01 -5.61 5.53
N VAL A 338 0.30 -5.38 4.26
CA VAL A 338 1.04 -6.30 3.39
C VAL A 338 2.33 -5.65 2.93
N GLY A 339 3.44 -6.33 3.13
CA GLY A 339 4.76 -5.84 2.76
C GLY A 339 5.23 -4.69 3.65
N GLY A 340 6.10 -3.85 3.11
CA GLY A 340 6.68 -2.70 3.80
C GLY A 340 8.18 -2.82 3.97
N PHE A 341 8.79 -1.80 4.57
CA PHE A 341 10.20 -1.75 4.86
C PHE A 341 10.45 -2.07 6.34
N ASP A 342 11.45 -2.88 6.63
CA ASP A 342 11.80 -3.24 8.01
C ASP A 342 12.89 -2.34 8.63
N GLY A 343 13.32 -1.31 7.89
CA GLY A 343 14.40 -0.40 8.28
C GLY A 343 15.79 -1.03 8.16
N SER A 344 15.89 -2.26 7.67
CA SER A 344 17.17 -2.90 7.36
C SER A 344 17.69 -2.47 5.98
N SER A 345 18.98 -2.73 5.73
CA SER A 345 19.61 -2.48 4.43
C SER A 345 19.09 -3.39 3.30
N VAL A 346 18.15 -4.29 3.59
CA VAL A 346 17.55 -5.21 2.63
C VAL A 346 16.23 -4.66 2.07
N GLY A 347 15.71 -3.57 2.66
CA GLY A 347 14.55 -2.83 2.14
C GLY A 347 13.21 -3.52 2.39
N ALA A 348 12.48 -3.84 1.33
CA ALA A 348 11.13 -4.37 1.39
C ALA A 348 11.05 -5.80 1.97
N ASN A 349 9.90 -6.16 2.53
CA ASN A 349 9.63 -7.49 3.08
C ASN A 349 8.28 -8.04 2.60
N SER A 350 8.01 -9.31 2.85
CA SER A 350 6.77 -10.00 2.47
C SER A 350 5.83 -10.24 3.66
N ALA A 351 6.04 -9.56 4.77
CA ALA A 351 5.23 -9.76 5.96
C ALA A 351 3.76 -9.40 5.70
N VAL A 352 2.87 -10.17 6.27
CA VAL A 352 1.46 -9.85 6.36
C VAL A 352 1.11 -9.79 7.84
N ASN A 353 0.87 -8.58 8.33
CA ASN A 353 0.50 -8.36 9.72
C ASN A 353 -0.97 -7.94 9.78
N TYR A 354 -1.70 -8.46 10.76
CA TYR A 354 -3.10 -8.09 10.96
C TYR A 354 -3.46 -7.93 12.42
N ALA A 355 -4.44 -7.09 12.66
CA ALA A 355 -4.98 -6.86 14.01
C ALA A 355 -6.49 -6.63 13.94
N SER A 356 -7.19 -6.98 15.02
CA SER A 356 -8.60 -6.63 15.17
C SER A 356 -8.76 -5.12 15.34
N LEU A 357 -9.62 -4.50 14.53
CA LEU A 357 -9.93 -3.08 14.65
C LEU A 357 -10.54 -2.73 16.00
N SER A 358 -11.33 -3.62 16.59
CA SER A 358 -11.87 -3.41 17.95
C SER A 358 -10.77 -3.38 19.01
N THR A 359 -9.69 -4.15 18.85
CA THR A 359 -8.54 -4.12 19.77
C THR A 359 -7.70 -2.86 19.58
N LEU A 360 -7.54 -2.36 18.37
CA LEU A 360 -6.77 -1.16 18.09
C LEU A 360 -7.50 0.13 18.50
N LEU A 361 -8.82 0.15 18.40
CA LEU A 361 -9.65 1.33 18.72
C LEU A 361 -10.01 1.44 20.22
N GLY A 362 -9.81 0.39 21.02
CA GLY A 362 -10.03 0.35 22.48
C GLY A 362 -11.47 0.10 22.83
#